data_76cb02ad107ab006836532d759566b4d
#
_entry.id   76cb02ad107ab006836532d759566b4d
#
_cell.length_a   1.000
_cell.length_b   1.000
_cell.length_c   1.000
_cell.angle_alpha   90.00
_cell.angle_beta   90.00
_cell.angle_gamma   90.00
#
_symmetry.space_group_name_H-M   'P 1'
#
loop_
_entity.id
_entity.type
_entity.pdbx_description
1 polymer ?
#
loop_
_entity_poly.entity_id
_entity_poly.type
_entity_poly.pdbx_seq_one_letter_code
_entity_poly.pdbx_strand_id
1 'polypeptide(L)'
;MKEQLAKMYDINLGNQYLKDLDNHIIYAHDESSFPVVMPYCSAYSLYQLLLDGVGNIDGVTPFAPKNLDSFCGQFVNLVFLLASQVKGAVAFGGLFVAFNYYCAKEWGEDYYKIKDKNIFTTVNKTQRTIEGQIIQYFQQIIWGINQPAGNRSSQSPFTNVSYYDKNYYNAMFEYFAYPDGTKPSWEQIDYLQRLFMRTLNKERLTSIIAFPVETMCLLSDGKEDILDKEYKEFTAQMYAEGHSFFTYISDSPTALSSCCRLKNEITENVFSFTNGLSGLKTGSCNVITLNLNRIIQNCYKENNLDNTLSWQENSEKIKLYLENILERIYMYHTAYKTMLYELEDKGMLSASTAGYICIQDLYSTIGLNGINEAAMYLGMNVSYNNDYIQFCRLITSTIKNKNKEHSTKKFKFNQEFVPAESLGIKNFDWDKSEGYWVPEDGRVLYNSYFYDAHDNTTIFDKMKLHGKEMTETLDGGVGCHLNLDEYLTQKQYVKIIEYAVKVGCSYFCFNIPNCQCSCGYITKHNIDKCPKCGSDNITKYTRVIGYLRPTKSFSKGRQIEEKQRTYTKIENNTF
;
A
#
# COMPACT_ATOMS: atom_id res chain seq x y z
N MET A 1 12.44 -22.85 2.44
CA MET A 1 11.27 -23.34 1.66
C MET A 1 11.40 -24.80 1.21
N LYS A 2 12.40 -25.18 0.40
CA LYS A 2 12.55 -26.57 -0.12
C LYS A 2 12.45 -27.63 0.97
N GLU A 3 13.18 -27.49 2.08
CA GLU A 3 13.19 -28.45 3.19
C GLU A 3 11.83 -28.50 3.92
N GLN A 4 11.17 -27.36 4.10
CA GLN A 4 9.84 -27.31 4.72
C GLN A 4 8.78 -27.99 3.85
N LEU A 5 8.85 -27.80 2.54
CA LEU A 5 7.98 -28.49 1.58
C LEU A 5 8.23 -30.00 1.57
N ALA A 6 9.51 -30.40 1.59
CA ALA A 6 9.87 -31.82 1.69
C ALA A 6 9.39 -32.46 3.00
N LYS A 7 9.41 -31.72 4.11
CA LYS A 7 8.91 -32.17 5.42
C LYS A 7 7.39 -32.30 5.44
N MET A 8 6.66 -31.34 4.86
CA MET A 8 5.19 -31.27 4.92
C MET A 8 4.49 -32.13 3.87
N TYR A 9 5.12 -32.28 2.71
CA TYR A 9 4.56 -33.00 1.56
C TYR A 9 5.53 -34.07 1.07
N ASP A 10 6.43 -33.71 0.14
CA ASP A 10 7.48 -34.59 -0.37
C ASP A 10 8.65 -33.81 -0.99
N ILE A 11 9.76 -34.50 -1.26
CA ILE A 11 10.97 -33.90 -1.84
C ILE A 11 10.76 -33.41 -3.27
N ASN A 12 9.81 -33.99 -4.03
CA ASN A 12 9.54 -33.60 -5.41
C ASN A 12 8.91 -32.20 -5.43
N LEU A 13 7.99 -31.90 -4.49
CA LEU A 13 7.42 -30.57 -4.37
C LEU A 13 8.47 -29.53 -3.96
N GLY A 14 9.38 -29.88 -3.05
CA GLY A 14 10.52 -29.03 -2.70
C GLY A 14 11.44 -28.72 -3.88
N ASN A 15 11.69 -29.72 -4.74
CA ASN A 15 12.46 -29.54 -5.99
C ASN A 15 11.66 -28.74 -7.03
N GLN A 16 10.34 -28.95 -7.11
CA GLN A 16 9.48 -28.19 -8.03
C GLN A 16 9.45 -26.70 -7.67
N TYR A 17 9.45 -26.36 -6.38
CA TYR A 17 9.56 -24.96 -5.94
C TYR A 17 10.82 -24.27 -6.49
N LEU A 18 11.98 -24.93 -6.38
CA LEU A 18 13.22 -24.37 -6.94
C LEU A 18 13.14 -24.25 -8.47
N LYS A 19 12.58 -25.27 -9.14
CA LYS A 19 12.38 -25.24 -10.58
C LYS A 19 11.45 -24.12 -11.04
N ASP A 20 10.38 -23.83 -10.29
CA ASP A 20 9.46 -22.73 -10.60
C ASP A 20 10.14 -21.36 -10.42
N LEU A 21 11.06 -21.23 -9.45
CA LEU A 21 11.91 -20.03 -9.28
C LEU A 21 12.94 -19.91 -10.42
N ASP A 22 13.68 -20.98 -10.72
CA ASP A 22 14.73 -20.98 -11.74
C ASP A 22 14.16 -20.76 -13.15
N ASN A 23 12.97 -21.29 -13.41
CA ASN A 23 12.23 -21.07 -14.66
C ASN A 23 11.46 -19.76 -14.67
N HIS A 24 11.59 -18.91 -13.65
CA HIS A 24 10.93 -17.60 -13.53
C HIS A 24 9.41 -17.62 -13.75
N ILE A 25 8.77 -18.75 -13.44
CA ILE A 25 7.30 -18.87 -13.40
C ILE A 25 6.74 -18.06 -12.23
N ILE A 26 7.48 -18.07 -11.11
CA ILE A 26 7.17 -17.38 -9.89
C ILE A 26 8.36 -16.53 -9.41
N TYR A 27 8.02 -15.52 -8.61
CA TYR A 27 8.98 -14.75 -7.83
C TYR A 27 8.53 -14.68 -6.37
N ALA A 28 9.31 -15.27 -5.46
CA ALA A 28 9.07 -15.16 -4.02
C ALA A 28 9.74 -13.86 -3.50
N HIS A 29 8.91 -12.93 -3.02
CA HIS A 29 9.40 -11.60 -2.64
C HIS A 29 10.30 -11.65 -1.41
N ASP A 30 11.49 -11.05 -1.54
CA ASP A 30 12.46 -10.83 -0.46
C ASP A 30 12.85 -12.09 0.33
N GLU A 31 12.69 -13.30 -0.27
CA GLU A 31 13.03 -14.56 0.39
C GLU A 31 14.51 -14.65 0.73
N SER A 32 15.38 -14.13 -0.15
CA SER A 32 16.83 -14.13 0.05
C SER A 32 17.38 -12.90 0.78
N SER A 33 16.55 -11.89 1.03
CA SER A 33 16.99 -10.61 1.61
C SER A 33 17.14 -10.66 3.14
N PHE A 34 16.49 -11.64 3.78
CA PHE A 34 16.49 -11.78 5.24
C PHE A 34 16.85 -13.21 5.63
N PRO A 35 17.69 -13.40 6.66
CA PRO A 35 18.12 -14.73 7.10
C PRO A 35 17.03 -15.49 7.87
N VAL A 36 15.94 -14.82 8.24
CA VAL A 36 14.85 -15.37 9.05
C VAL A 36 13.52 -15.27 8.30
N VAL A 37 12.67 -16.25 8.52
CA VAL A 37 11.27 -16.21 8.04
C VAL A 37 10.50 -15.18 8.86
N MET A 38 9.82 -14.25 8.18
CA MET A 38 9.04 -13.19 8.80
C MET A 38 7.85 -12.78 7.91
N PRO A 39 6.79 -12.17 8.47
CA PRO A 39 5.68 -11.63 7.67
C PRO A 39 6.16 -10.63 6.62
N TYR A 40 5.37 -10.46 5.54
CA TYR A 40 5.74 -9.53 4.47
C TYR A 40 5.38 -8.08 4.80
N CYS A 41 4.08 -7.76 4.84
CA CYS A 41 3.58 -6.43 5.23
C CYS A 41 2.49 -6.57 6.26
N SER A 42 2.44 -5.67 7.23
CA SER A 42 1.46 -5.80 8.30
C SER A 42 0.93 -4.46 8.79
N ALA A 43 -0.36 -4.45 9.13
CA ALA A 43 -0.99 -3.38 9.88
C ALA A 43 -1.08 -3.78 11.36
N TYR A 44 -0.87 -2.83 12.23
CA TYR A 44 -0.74 -3.04 13.66
C TYR A 44 -1.75 -2.22 14.45
N SER A 45 -2.33 -2.84 15.46
CA SER A 45 -3.11 -2.12 16.47
C SER A 45 -2.19 -1.45 17.47
N LEU A 46 -2.41 -0.16 17.71
CA LEU A 46 -1.68 0.58 18.75
C LEU A 46 -2.28 0.40 20.15
N TYR A 47 -3.31 -0.42 20.30
CA TYR A 47 -3.97 -0.61 21.58
C TYR A 47 -3.03 -1.20 22.63
N GLN A 48 -2.16 -2.14 22.24
CA GLN A 48 -1.15 -2.71 23.13
C GLN A 48 -0.15 -1.66 23.63
N LEU A 49 0.21 -0.67 22.78
CA LEU A 49 1.05 0.45 23.22
C LEU A 49 0.38 1.28 24.32
N LEU A 50 -0.95 1.43 24.26
CA LEU A 50 -1.72 2.14 25.29
C LEU A 50 -1.84 1.36 26.58
N LEU A 51 -1.90 0.02 26.52
CA LEU A 51 -2.01 -0.87 27.69
C LEU A 51 -0.68 -1.06 28.41
N ASP A 52 0.34 -1.48 27.67
CA ASP A 52 1.56 -2.05 28.23
C ASP A 52 2.84 -1.35 27.76
N GLY A 53 2.72 -0.45 26.78
CA GLY A 53 3.90 0.14 26.15
C GLY A 53 4.63 -0.83 25.22
N VAL A 54 5.87 -0.51 24.86
CA VAL A 54 6.71 -1.31 23.96
C VAL A 54 7.35 -2.51 24.67
N GLY A 55 7.39 -2.51 26.00
CA GLY A 55 8.07 -3.51 26.81
C GLY A 55 7.67 -4.96 26.59
N ASN A 56 6.46 -5.20 26.07
CA ASN A 56 6.01 -6.55 25.70
C ASN A 56 6.76 -7.12 24.47
N ILE A 57 7.46 -6.28 23.70
CA ILE A 57 8.22 -6.71 22.52
C ILE A 57 9.70 -6.88 22.86
N ASP A 58 10.30 -5.87 23.49
CA ASP A 58 11.75 -5.82 23.73
C ASP A 58 12.17 -6.28 25.13
N GLY A 59 11.22 -6.37 26.06
CA GLY A 59 11.48 -6.74 27.46
C GLY A 59 12.27 -5.71 28.27
N VAL A 60 12.61 -4.58 27.68
CA VAL A 60 13.45 -3.52 28.26
C VAL A 60 12.65 -2.26 28.54
N THR A 61 11.78 -1.85 27.65
CA THR A 61 10.98 -0.63 27.78
C THR A 61 9.88 -0.83 28.82
N PRO A 62 9.86 -0.04 29.89
CA PRO A 62 8.85 -0.18 30.93
C PRO A 62 7.54 0.46 30.53
N PHE A 63 6.42 -0.14 30.86
CA PHE A 63 5.08 0.42 31.00
C PHE A 63 4.52 1.28 29.85
N ALA A 64 3.19 1.39 29.83
CA ALA A 64 2.46 2.31 28.94
C ALA A 64 2.95 3.76 29.06
N PRO A 65 2.94 4.51 27.97
CA PRO A 65 3.25 5.93 27.99
C PRO A 65 2.37 6.68 29.01
N LYS A 66 2.95 7.64 29.73
CA LYS A 66 2.21 8.43 30.74
C LYS A 66 1.68 9.74 30.17
N ASN A 67 2.30 10.26 29.15
CA ASN A 67 2.01 11.55 28.54
C ASN A 67 2.29 11.50 27.03
N LEU A 68 1.96 12.56 26.32
CA LEU A 68 2.08 12.66 24.87
C LEU A 68 3.55 12.55 24.40
N ASP A 69 4.49 13.14 25.13
CA ASP A 69 5.92 13.07 24.81
C ASP A 69 6.43 11.62 24.85
N SER A 70 6.14 10.91 25.93
CA SER A 70 6.52 9.49 26.08
C SER A 70 5.80 8.59 25.06
N PHE A 71 4.56 8.92 24.68
CA PHE A 71 3.85 8.23 23.61
C PHE A 71 4.57 8.40 22.27
N CYS A 72 4.92 9.62 21.89
CA CYS A 72 5.62 9.88 20.64
C CYS A 72 6.97 9.16 20.57
N GLY A 73 7.74 9.19 21.67
CA GLY A 73 9.00 8.46 21.77
C GLY A 73 8.84 6.95 21.63
N GLN A 74 7.89 6.37 22.37
CA GLN A 74 7.61 4.93 22.29
C GLN A 74 7.02 4.53 20.92
N PHE A 75 6.17 5.36 20.32
CA PHE A 75 5.63 5.09 18.99
C PHE A 75 6.75 5.03 17.93
N VAL A 76 7.68 5.98 17.93
CA VAL A 76 8.83 5.95 17.00
C VAL A 76 9.66 4.68 17.22
N ASN A 77 9.97 4.32 18.47
CA ASN A 77 10.68 3.07 18.77
C ASN A 77 9.90 1.83 18.29
N LEU A 78 8.59 1.79 18.51
CA LEU A 78 7.72 0.72 18.04
C LEU A 78 7.77 0.57 16.52
N VAL A 79 7.75 1.68 15.78
CA VAL A 79 7.87 1.66 14.30
C VAL A 79 9.15 0.93 13.88
N PHE A 80 10.30 1.24 14.49
CA PHE A 80 11.57 0.58 14.16
C PHE A 80 11.58 -0.89 14.57
N LEU A 81 11.06 -1.23 15.74
CA LEU A 81 10.95 -2.62 16.20
C LEU A 81 10.09 -3.46 15.25
N LEU A 82 8.89 -2.97 14.91
CA LEU A 82 8.00 -3.68 14.01
C LEU A 82 8.54 -3.76 12.58
N ALA A 83 9.18 -2.69 12.09
CA ALA A 83 9.82 -2.69 10.78
C ALA A 83 11.00 -3.68 10.70
N SER A 84 11.61 -4.05 11.82
CA SER A 84 12.64 -5.08 11.87
C SER A 84 12.09 -6.51 11.78
N GLN A 85 10.79 -6.69 11.99
CA GLN A 85 10.11 -7.98 12.02
C GLN A 85 9.23 -8.26 10.81
N VAL A 86 9.28 -7.40 9.78
CA VAL A 86 8.59 -7.58 8.50
C VAL A 86 9.51 -7.26 7.33
N LYS A 87 9.27 -7.89 6.19
CA LYS A 87 10.03 -7.64 4.97
C LYS A 87 9.66 -6.32 4.29
N GLY A 88 8.40 -5.94 4.35
CA GLY A 88 7.81 -4.79 3.65
C GLY A 88 7.39 -3.66 4.60
N ALA A 89 6.14 -3.25 4.52
CA ALA A 89 5.61 -2.07 5.20
C ALA A 89 4.95 -2.38 6.54
N VAL A 90 4.92 -1.35 7.39
CA VAL A 90 4.19 -1.31 8.66
C VAL A 90 3.11 -0.22 8.60
N ALA A 91 1.85 -0.56 8.88
CA ALA A 91 0.73 0.36 8.81
C ALA A 91 0.09 0.59 10.20
N PHE A 92 -0.29 1.83 10.47
CA PHE A 92 -0.84 2.26 11.75
C PHE A 92 -2.16 3.02 11.54
N GLY A 93 -3.24 2.29 11.24
CA GLY A 93 -4.56 2.87 11.01
C GLY A 93 -5.18 3.57 12.23
N GLY A 94 -4.73 3.22 13.46
CA GLY A 94 -5.21 3.81 14.70
C GLY A 94 -4.35 4.93 15.28
N LEU A 95 -3.39 5.50 14.50
CA LEU A 95 -2.44 6.50 15.04
C LEU A 95 -3.13 7.69 15.71
N PHE A 96 -4.09 8.33 15.02
CA PHE A 96 -4.75 9.52 15.54
C PHE A 96 -5.64 9.22 16.73
N VAL A 97 -6.24 8.02 16.78
CA VAL A 97 -7.02 7.56 17.94
C VAL A 97 -6.10 7.38 19.15
N ALA A 98 -4.95 6.74 18.98
CA ALA A 98 -3.99 6.57 20.07
C ALA A 98 -3.37 7.90 20.53
N PHE A 99 -3.03 8.78 19.60
CA PHE A 99 -2.51 10.12 19.89
C PHE A 99 -3.53 10.99 20.64
N ASN A 100 -4.80 10.92 20.24
CA ASN A 100 -5.90 11.64 20.87
C ASN A 100 -6.04 11.31 22.37
N TYR A 101 -5.85 10.06 22.74
CA TYR A 101 -5.93 9.65 24.15
C TYR A 101 -5.03 10.49 25.05
N TYR A 102 -3.80 10.75 24.61
CA TYR A 102 -2.86 11.56 25.39
C TYR A 102 -3.13 13.07 25.28
N CYS A 103 -3.64 13.55 24.15
CA CYS A 103 -4.08 14.94 24.05
C CYS A 103 -5.22 15.24 25.02
N ALA A 104 -6.23 14.37 25.05
CA ALA A 104 -7.36 14.51 25.97
C ALA A 104 -6.92 14.39 27.44
N LYS A 105 -5.97 13.50 27.74
CA LYS A 105 -5.41 13.33 29.09
C LYS A 105 -4.60 14.53 29.58
N GLU A 106 -3.86 15.22 28.68
CA GLU A 106 -3.04 16.37 29.05
C GLU A 106 -3.83 17.68 29.14
N TRP A 107 -4.78 17.89 28.21
CA TRP A 107 -5.43 19.20 28.05
C TRP A 107 -6.97 19.16 28.18
N GLY A 108 -7.54 17.97 28.46
CA GLY A 108 -8.98 17.75 28.53
C GLY A 108 -9.61 17.43 27.17
N GLU A 109 -10.83 16.89 27.17
CA GLU A 109 -11.53 16.45 25.96
C GLU A 109 -11.78 17.57 24.95
N ASP A 110 -11.91 18.82 25.42
CA ASP A 110 -12.15 20.00 24.57
C ASP A 110 -10.88 20.70 24.08
N TYR A 111 -9.70 20.03 24.14
CA TYR A 111 -8.40 20.63 23.79
C TYR A 111 -8.39 21.24 22.39
N TYR A 112 -9.09 20.68 21.44
CA TYR A 112 -9.19 21.18 20.07
C TYR A 112 -10.00 22.48 19.96
N LYS A 113 -10.91 22.76 20.91
CA LYS A 113 -11.65 24.02 20.99
C LYS A 113 -10.82 25.14 21.61
N ILE A 114 -9.91 24.79 22.52
CA ILE A 114 -9.02 25.73 23.22
C ILE A 114 -7.60 25.68 22.66
N LYS A 115 -7.43 25.27 21.41
CA LYS A 115 -6.16 25.05 20.73
C LYS A 115 -5.20 26.25 20.77
N ASP A 116 -5.73 27.46 20.80
CA ASP A 116 -4.96 28.71 20.86
C ASP A 116 -4.52 29.10 22.30
N LYS A 117 -4.93 28.32 23.31
CA LYS A 117 -4.53 28.56 24.70
C LYS A 117 -3.03 28.35 24.85
N ASN A 118 -2.35 29.33 25.42
CA ASN A 118 -0.94 29.24 25.74
C ASN A 118 -0.70 28.29 26.90
N ILE A 119 0.27 27.39 26.72
CA ILE A 119 0.79 26.46 27.71
C ILE A 119 2.29 26.71 27.92
N PHE A 120 2.74 26.47 29.14
CA PHE A 120 4.16 26.51 29.45
C PHE A 120 4.78 25.12 29.27
N THR A 121 5.75 25.00 28.37
CA THR A 121 6.45 23.73 28.16
C THR A 121 7.68 23.67 29.08
N THR A 122 7.74 22.64 29.93
CA THR A 122 8.83 22.45 30.91
C THR A 122 10.17 22.12 30.25
N VAL A 123 10.13 21.49 29.08
CA VAL A 123 11.34 21.00 28.39
C VAL A 123 12.19 22.17 27.85
N ASN A 124 11.57 23.19 27.24
CA ASN A 124 12.30 24.30 26.63
C ASN A 124 12.08 25.65 27.32
N LYS A 125 11.31 25.70 28.41
CA LYS A 125 10.89 26.94 29.10
C LYS A 125 10.28 27.97 28.15
N THR A 126 9.60 27.50 27.08
CA THR A 126 8.97 28.34 26.07
C THR A 126 7.44 28.28 26.22
N GLN A 127 6.81 29.38 25.90
CA GLN A 127 5.35 29.47 25.84
C GLN A 127 4.90 29.11 24.42
N ARG A 128 3.96 28.16 24.30
CA ARG A 128 3.36 27.74 23.04
C ARG A 128 1.86 27.58 23.19
N THR A 129 1.13 27.62 22.07
CA THR A 129 -0.27 27.21 22.06
C THR A 129 -0.38 25.69 22.12
N ILE A 130 -1.53 25.16 22.52
CA ILE A 130 -1.80 23.71 22.48
C ILE A 130 -1.58 23.17 21.06
N GLU A 131 -2.14 23.84 20.03
CA GLU A 131 -1.91 23.46 18.62
C GLU A 131 -0.42 23.47 18.26
N GLY A 132 0.32 24.50 18.67
CA GLY A 132 1.76 24.57 18.43
C GLY A 132 2.54 23.43 19.10
N GLN A 133 2.09 22.93 20.24
CA GLN A 133 2.69 21.78 20.91
C GLN A 133 2.34 20.48 20.21
N ILE A 134 1.10 20.31 19.73
CA ILE A 134 0.68 19.15 18.92
C ILE A 134 1.49 19.09 17.63
N ILE A 135 1.68 20.21 16.93
CA ILE A 135 2.51 20.30 15.73
C ILE A 135 3.95 19.85 16.04
N GLN A 136 4.52 20.25 17.16
CA GLN A 136 5.86 19.82 17.59
C GLN A 136 5.94 18.30 17.74
N TYR A 137 4.95 17.65 18.34
CA TYR A 137 4.91 16.20 18.48
C TYR A 137 4.70 15.52 17.12
N PHE A 138 3.91 16.08 16.23
CA PHE A 138 3.79 15.57 14.87
C PHE A 138 5.13 15.66 14.12
N GLN A 139 5.85 16.76 14.24
CA GLN A 139 7.21 16.90 13.68
C GLN A 139 8.17 15.85 14.26
N GLN A 140 8.12 15.61 15.57
CA GLN A 140 8.93 14.56 16.23
C GLN A 140 8.65 13.18 15.62
N ILE A 141 7.39 12.80 15.41
CA ILE A 141 7.01 11.55 14.76
C ILE A 141 7.50 11.54 13.31
N ILE A 142 7.18 12.57 12.52
CA ILE A 142 7.51 12.64 11.09
C ILE A 142 9.02 12.50 10.89
N TRP A 143 9.82 13.30 11.58
CA TRP A 143 11.27 13.25 11.46
C TRP A 143 11.87 11.98 12.06
N GLY A 144 11.29 11.48 13.15
CA GLY A 144 11.71 10.23 13.79
C GLY A 144 11.62 9.04 12.85
N ILE A 145 10.45 8.81 12.24
CA ILE A 145 10.23 7.65 11.36
C ILE A 145 10.94 7.75 10.00
N ASN A 146 11.47 8.92 9.62
CA ASN A 146 12.24 9.10 8.40
C ASN A 146 13.76 8.92 8.59
N GLN A 147 14.19 8.45 9.75
CA GLN A 147 15.58 8.06 9.97
C GLN A 147 15.86 6.66 9.40
N PRO A 148 17.09 6.37 8.95
CA PRO A 148 17.45 5.05 8.46
C PRO A 148 17.22 3.94 9.50
N ALA A 149 16.62 2.82 9.09
CA ALA A 149 16.47 1.64 9.92
C ALA A 149 17.67 0.72 9.75
N GLY A 150 18.30 0.29 10.85
CA GLY A 150 19.56 -0.46 10.83
C GLY A 150 19.51 -1.76 10.02
N ASN A 151 18.37 -2.46 10.02
CA ASN A 151 18.16 -3.69 9.24
C ASN A 151 17.78 -3.44 7.75
N ARG A 152 17.62 -2.18 7.34
CA ARG A 152 17.23 -1.78 5.98
C ARG A 152 18.29 -0.94 5.29
N SER A 153 19.53 -1.01 5.76
CA SER A 153 20.64 -0.18 5.27
C SER A 153 20.33 1.33 5.42
N SER A 154 20.29 2.08 4.33
CA SER A 154 20.00 3.52 4.34
C SER A 154 18.51 3.86 4.21
N GLN A 155 17.62 2.87 4.20
CA GLN A 155 16.18 3.08 4.04
C GLN A 155 15.51 3.30 5.40
N SER A 156 14.59 4.26 5.46
CA SER A 156 13.69 4.43 6.59
C SER A 156 12.63 3.30 6.63
N PRO A 157 12.00 3.05 7.79
CA PRO A 157 10.86 2.16 7.88
C PRO A 157 9.76 2.55 6.89
N PHE A 158 9.27 1.61 6.11
CA PHE A 158 8.16 1.86 5.19
C PHE A 158 6.86 1.92 6.00
N THR A 159 6.47 3.13 6.40
CA THR A 159 5.31 3.38 7.26
C THR A 159 4.10 3.86 6.46
N ASN A 160 2.91 3.45 6.89
CA ASN A 160 1.63 3.95 6.37
C ASN A 160 0.74 4.42 7.53
N VAL A 161 0.00 5.51 7.30
CA VAL A 161 -1.06 6.01 8.19
C VAL A 161 -2.35 6.23 7.39
N SER A 162 -3.49 6.07 8.05
CA SER A 162 -4.80 6.24 7.44
C SER A 162 -5.55 7.40 8.06
N TYR A 163 -6.29 8.12 7.22
CA TYR A 163 -7.28 9.12 7.58
C TYR A 163 -8.66 8.59 7.21
N TYR A 164 -9.66 8.93 7.97
CA TYR A 164 -11.02 8.45 7.80
C TYR A 164 -11.97 9.61 7.64
N ASP A 165 -12.97 9.52 6.77
CA ASP A 165 -14.13 10.38 6.84
C ASP A 165 -15.01 10.00 8.04
N LYS A 166 -16.01 10.84 8.35
CA LYS A 166 -16.88 10.63 9.53
C LYS A 166 -17.59 9.29 9.51
N ASN A 167 -18.10 8.87 8.35
CA ASN A 167 -18.86 7.63 8.24
C ASN A 167 -17.95 6.42 8.37
N TYR A 168 -16.76 6.47 7.77
CA TYR A 168 -15.75 5.42 7.88
C TYR A 168 -15.23 5.31 9.31
N TYR A 169 -14.91 6.46 9.95
CA TYR A 169 -14.49 6.52 11.33
C TYR A 169 -15.54 5.90 12.27
N ASN A 170 -16.80 6.28 12.15
CA ASN A 170 -17.87 5.72 12.98
C ASN A 170 -17.95 4.20 12.84
N ALA A 171 -17.92 3.69 11.62
CA ALA A 171 -17.97 2.25 11.39
C ALA A 171 -16.76 1.48 11.95
N MET A 172 -15.57 2.10 11.93
CA MET A 172 -14.35 1.47 12.45
C MET A 172 -14.22 1.56 13.97
N PHE A 173 -14.66 2.65 14.59
CA PHE A 173 -14.35 2.96 15.98
C PHE A 173 -15.59 3.11 16.88
N GLU A 174 -16.80 2.80 16.41
CA GLU A 174 -18.05 2.90 17.19
C GLU A 174 -17.97 2.17 18.55
N TYR A 175 -17.38 0.98 18.54
CA TYR A 175 -17.26 0.13 19.74
C TYR A 175 -15.91 0.29 20.46
N PHE A 176 -15.01 1.12 19.94
CA PHE A 176 -13.71 1.32 20.55
C PHE A 176 -13.81 2.08 21.87
N ALA A 177 -13.02 1.66 22.86
CA ALA A 177 -12.81 2.39 24.11
C ALA A 177 -11.32 2.37 24.47
N TYR A 178 -10.86 3.45 25.10
CA TYR A 178 -9.51 3.52 25.65
C TYR A 178 -9.35 2.63 26.90
N PRO A 179 -8.10 2.40 27.38
CA PRO A 179 -7.86 1.57 28.56
C PRO A 179 -8.59 2.04 29.84
N ASP A 180 -8.90 3.33 29.95
CA ASP A 180 -9.65 3.93 31.05
C ASP A 180 -11.19 3.93 30.84
N GLY A 181 -11.67 3.34 29.73
CA GLY A 181 -13.08 3.26 29.38
C GLY A 181 -13.64 4.49 28.65
N THR A 182 -12.87 5.57 28.49
CA THR A 182 -13.28 6.73 27.70
C THR A 182 -13.26 6.42 26.20
N LYS A 183 -13.93 7.25 25.38
CA LYS A 183 -14.02 7.03 23.93
C LYS A 183 -13.53 8.27 23.17
N PRO A 184 -12.92 8.10 21.98
CA PRO A 184 -12.61 9.22 21.12
C PRO A 184 -13.89 9.82 20.52
N SER A 185 -13.91 11.13 20.27
CA SER A 185 -14.95 11.79 19.46
C SER A 185 -14.45 12.01 18.04
N TRP A 186 -15.40 12.06 17.09
CA TRP A 186 -15.07 12.37 15.70
C TRP A 186 -14.37 13.74 15.59
N GLU A 187 -14.87 14.74 16.30
CA GLU A 187 -14.35 16.11 16.24
C GLU A 187 -12.88 16.21 16.67
N GLN A 188 -12.49 15.42 17.68
CA GLN A 188 -11.09 15.32 18.11
C GLN A 188 -10.23 14.69 17.03
N ILE A 189 -10.70 13.58 16.44
CA ILE A 189 -9.93 12.83 15.43
C ILE A 189 -9.83 13.61 14.13
N ASP A 190 -10.93 14.22 13.66
CA ASP A 190 -10.92 15.06 12.46
C ASP A 190 -9.94 16.24 12.61
N TYR A 191 -9.95 16.92 13.76
CA TYR A 191 -8.99 17.97 14.05
C TYR A 191 -7.54 17.49 13.93
N LEU A 192 -7.19 16.36 14.54
CA LEU A 192 -5.83 15.83 14.51
C LEU A 192 -5.42 15.37 13.09
N GLN A 193 -6.31 14.70 12.35
CA GLN A 193 -6.07 14.26 10.99
C GLN A 193 -5.77 15.46 10.08
N ARG A 194 -6.61 16.49 10.10
CA ARG A 194 -6.42 17.71 9.30
C ARG A 194 -5.14 18.45 9.67
N LEU A 195 -4.83 18.53 10.96
CA LEU A 195 -3.61 19.20 11.43
C LEU A 195 -2.36 18.41 11.02
N PHE A 196 -2.37 17.08 11.13
CA PHE A 196 -1.24 16.24 10.72
C PHE A 196 -0.97 16.35 9.22
N MET A 197 -2.00 16.24 8.38
CA MET A 197 -1.85 16.37 6.93
C MET A 197 -1.18 17.70 6.57
N ARG A 198 -1.67 18.82 7.11
CA ARG A 198 -1.09 20.13 6.84
C ARG A 198 0.34 20.27 7.38
N THR A 199 0.61 19.70 8.55
CA THR A 199 1.96 19.69 9.12
C THR A 199 2.91 18.92 8.22
N LEU A 200 2.59 17.69 7.83
CA LEU A 200 3.41 16.87 6.95
C LEU A 200 3.62 17.53 5.58
N ASN A 201 2.58 18.17 5.03
CA ASN A 201 2.68 18.89 3.77
C ASN A 201 3.65 20.09 3.86
N LYS A 202 3.63 20.80 4.99
CA LYS A 202 4.58 21.90 5.27
C LYS A 202 6.01 21.39 5.43
N GLU A 203 6.20 20.29 6.15
CA GLU A 203 7.53 19.68 6.33
C GLU A 203 8.14 19.22 4.99
N ARG A 204 7.30 18.74 4.07
CA ARG A 204 7.73 18.37 2.69
C ARG A 204 8.25 19.54 1.84
N LEU A 205 8.04 20.78 2.27
CA LEU A 205 8.66 21.96 1.65
C LEU A 205 10.04 22.28 2.24
N THR A 206 10.40 21.68 3.36
CA THR A 206 11.73 21.83 3.98
C THR A 206 12.66 20.69 3.63
N SER A 207 12.12 19.49 3.41
CA SER A 207 12.84 18.29 2.98
C SER A 207 11.90 17.34 2.26
N ILE A 208 12.45 16.53 1.36
CA ILE A 208 11.67 15.49 0.70
C ILE A 208 11.45 14.33 1.66
N ILE A 209 10.28 14.28 2.27
CA ILE A 209 9.86 13.29 3.25
C ILE A 209 9.06 12.20 2.54
N ALA A 210 9.56 10.97 2.55
CA ALA A 210 8.93 9.82 1.89
C ALA A 210 7.83 9.18 2.74
N PHE A 211 7.97 9.18 4.05
CA PHE A 211 7.09 8.49 5.00
C PHE A 211 6.49 9.45 6.04
N PRO A 212 5.29 9.12 6.59
CA PRO A 212 4.47 7.99 6.22
C PRO A 212 3.86 8.13 4.81
N VAL A 213 3.59 6.99 4.16
CA VAL A 213 2.61 6.95 3.07
C VAL A 213 1.25 7.18 3.68
N GLU A 214 0.48 8.08 3.10
CA GLU A 214 -0.82 8.49 3.61
C GLU A 214 -1.93 7.87 2.77
N THR A 215 -2.98 7.38 3.43
CA THR A 215 -4.18 6.84 2.77
C THR A 215 -5.42 7.53 3.33
N MET A 216 -6.15 8.23 2.46
CA MET A 216 -7.44 8.83 2.76
C MET A 216 -8.55 7.82 2.50
N CYS A 217 -9.23 7.36 3.54
CA CYS A 217 -10.32 6.38 3.45
C CYS A 217 -11.67 7.10 3.44
N LEU A 218 -12.40 6.95 2.33
CA LEU A 218 -13.69 7.59 2.10
C LEU A 218 -14.78 6.52 1.91
N LEU A 219 -15.94 6.71 2.55
CA LEU A 219 -17.09 5.83 2.36
C LEU A 219 -18.04 6.42 1.32
N SER A 220 -18.37 5.62 0.31
CA SER A 220 -19.28 6.01 -0.78
C SER A 220 -20.65 5.34 -0.65
N ASP A 221 -21.62 5.86 -1.40
CA ASP A 221 -22.94 5.22 -1.58
C ASP A 221 -22.90 4.01 -2.55
N GLY A 222 -21.71 3.71 -3.09
CA GLY A 222 -21.49 2.63 -4.06
C GLY A 222 -22.05 2.90 -5.46
N LYS A 223 -22.51 4.13 -5.75
CA LYS A 223 -23.16 4.50 -7.02
C LYS A 223 -22.61 5.77 -7.64
N GLU A 224 -22.69 6.87 -6.92
CA GLU A 224 -22.40 8.19 -7.51
C GLU A 224 -21.44 9.04 -6.70
N ASP A 225 -21.44 8.94 -5.35
CA ASP A 225 -20.71 9.92 -4.57
C ASP A 225 -20.25 9.39 -3.19
N ILE A 226 -19.37 10.18 -2.56
CA ILE A 226 -18.93 10.00 -1.17
C ILE A 226 -20.05 10.45 -0.22
N LEU A 227 -20.29 9.69 0.85
CA LEU A 227 -21.32 9.97 1.83
C LEU A 227 -21.05 11.26 2.63
N ASP A 228 -19.79 11.48 3.01
CA ASP A 228 -19.35 12.68 3.68
C ASP A 228 -18.89 13.74 2.66
N LYS A 229 -19.82 14.62 2.28
CA LYS A 229 -19.56 15.67 1.27
C LYS A 229 -18.50 16.66 1.72
N GLU A 230 -18.49 17.04 3.01
CA GLU A 230 -17.50 17.97 3.55
C GLU A 230 -16.10 17.35 3.50
N TYR A 231 -15.97 16.08 3.84
CA TYR A 231 -14.68 15.41 3.82
C TYR A 231 -14.19 15.12 2.39
N LYS A 232 -15.13 14.93 1.44
CA LYS A 232 -14.80 14.90 -0.01
C LYS A 232 -14.18 16.22 -0.45
N GLU A 233 -14.82 17.35 -0.11
CA GLU A 233 -14.29 18.68 -0.42
C GLU A 233 -12.93 18.93 0.22
N PHE A 234 -12.75 18.54 1.48
CA PHE A 234 -11.48 18.61 2.18
C PHE A 234 -10.40 17.77 1.47
N THR A 235 -10.71 16.54 1.05
CA THR A 235 -9.79 15.67 0.29
C THR A 235 -9.35 16.32 -1.01
N ALA A 236 -10.30 16.88 -1.76
CA ALA A 236 -10.04 17.61 -3.01
C ALA A 236 -9.18 18.87 -2.76
N GLN A 237 -9.44 19.60 -1.68
CA GLN A 237 -8.63 20.75 -1.26
C GLN A 237 -7.18 20.31 -0.96
N MET A 238 -6.99 19.22 -0.22
CA MET A 238 -5.64 18.74 0.08
C MET A 238 -4.86 18.38 -1.19
N TYR A 239 -5.49 17.78 -2.19
CA TYR A 239 -4.88 17.58 -3.50
C TYR A 239 -4.52 18.90 -4.19
N ALA A 240 -5.43 19.88 -4.18
CA ALA A 240 -5.19 21.20 -4.78
C ALA A 240 -4.05 21.97 -4.09
N GLU A 241 -3.88 21.77 -2.78
CA GLU A 241 -2.76 22.31 -1.99
C GLU A 241 -1.44 21.53 -2.20
N GLY A 242 -1.45 20.51 -3.06
CA GLY A 242 -0.27 19.74 -3.44
C GLY A 242 0.14 18.67 -2.43
N HIS A 243 -0.78 18.12 -1.66
CA HIS A 243 -0.51 16.94 -0.84
C HIS A 243 -0.42 15.68 -1.69
N SER A 244 0.43 14.74 -1.28
CA SER A 244 0.68 13.49 -2.00
C SER A 244 0.26 12.32 -1.12
N PHE A 245 -0.95 11.80 -1.35
CA PHE A 245 -1.53 10.66 -0.63
C PHE A 245 -2.31 9.75 -1.58
N PHE A 246 -2.69 8.58 -1.10
CA PHE A 246 -3.64 7.70 -1.78
C PHE A 246 -5.06 7.98 -1.30
N THR A 247 -6.02 7.91 -2.19
CA THR A 247 -7.45 7.86 -1.85
C THR A 247 -7.93 6.43 -1.97
N TYR A 248 -8.52 5.92 -0.90
CA TYR A 248 -9.21 4.64 -0.85
C TYR A 248 -10.71 4.87 -0.67
N ILE A 249 -11.50 4.44 -1.66
CA ILE A 249 -12.96 4.56 -1.65
C ILE A 249 -13.56 3.16 -1.50
N SER A 250 -14.44 3.00 -0.54
CA SER A 250 -15.19 1.76 -0.32
C SER A 250 -16.68 2.06 -0.16
N ASP A 251 -17.50 1.13 -0.61
CA ASP A 251 -18.94 1.09 -0.33
C ASP A 251 -19.26 0.28 0.94
N SER A 252 -18.24 -0.27 1.57
CA SER A 252 -18.31 -1.02 2.82
C SER A 252 -17.21 -0.62 3.78
N PRO A 253 -17.53 -0.34 5.05
CA PRO A 253 -16.54 0.00 6.07
C PRO A 253 -15.71 -1.22 6.53
N THR A 254 -16.05 -2.43 6.08
CA THR A 254 -15.35 -3.66 6.44
C THR A 254 -14.07 -3.90 5.65
N ALA A 255 -13.73 -3.03 4.71
CA ALA A 255 -12.50 -3.13 3.93
C ALA A 255 -11.55 -1.99 4.29
N LEU A 256 -10.28 -2.31 4.53
CA LEU A 256 -9.21 -1.33 4.73
C LEU A 256 -8.10 -1.56 3.73
N SER A 257 -7.54 -0.48 3.22
CA SER A 257 -6.29 -0.53 2.49
C SER A 257 -5.13 -0.36 3.48
N SER A 258 -4.27 -1.36 3.58
CA SER A 258 -3.00 -1.26 4.28
C SER A 258 -1.85 -1.34 3.28
N CYS A 259 -0.80 -0.57 3.50
CA CYS A 259 0.32 -0.45 2.58
C CYS A 259 -0.03 0.13 1.19
N CYS A 260 0.75 -0.26 0.18
CA CYS A 260 0.73 0.37 -1.13
C CYS A 260 -0.50 0.02 -1.98
N ARG A 261 -1.15 -1.14 -1.77
CA ARG A 261 -2.29 -1.61 -2.59
C ARG A 261 -3.14 -2.66 -1.91
N LEU A 262 -2.65 -3.26 -0.83
CA LEU A 262 -3.28 -4.40 -0.19
C LEU A 262 -4.64 -3.99 0.40
N LYS A 263 -5.70 -4.47 -0.24
CA LYS A 263 -7.06 -4.44 0.28
C LYS A 263 -7.23 -5.63 1.22
N ASN A 264 -7.63 -5.38 2.45
CA ASN A 264 -7.94 -6.43 3.41
C ASN A 264 -9.44 -6.37 3.71
N GLU A 265 -10.14 -7.45 3.42
CA GLU A 265 -11.53 -7.58 3.86
C GLU A 265 -11.53 -7.93 5.35
N ILE A 266 -12.18 -7.08 6.13
CA ILE A 266 -12.37 -7.28 7.56
C ILE A 266 -13.65 -8.08 7.72
N THR A 267 -13.50 -9.38 7.97
CA THR A 267 -14.66 -10.26 8.15
C THR A 267 -15.38 -10.02 9.47
N GLU A 268 -14.65 -9.59 10.50
CA GLU A 268 -15.19 -9.22 11.81
C GLU A 268 -14.34 -8.10 12.42
N ASN A 269 -14.94 -6.94 12.65
CA ASN A 269 -14.27 -5.83 13.38
C ASN A 269 -14.71 -5.87 14.84
N VAL A 270 -14.08 -6.74 15.61
CA VAL A 270 -14.39 -6.91 17.04
C VAL A 270 -13.39 -6.11 17.85
N PHE A 271 -13.90 -5.29 18.78
CA PHE A 271 -13.09 -4.62 19.79
C PHE A 271 -12.96 -5.53 21.03
N SER A 272 -11.75 -5.65 21.53
CA SER A 272 -11.43 -6.31 22.78
C SER A 272 -10.45 -5.46 23.59
N PHE A 273 -10.68 -5.33 24.88
CA PHE A 273 -9.77 -4.64 25.81
C PHE A 273 -8.37 -5.28 25.90
N THR A 274 -8.23 -6.55 25.49
CA THR A 274 -6.93 -7.22 25.48
C THR A 274 -6.21 -7.13 24.14
N ASN A 275 -6.95 -6.98 23.03
CA ASN A 275 -6.39 -7.09 21.68
C ASN A 275 -6.65 -5.87 20.78
N GLY A 276 -7.41 -4.89 21.25
CA GLY A 276 -7.85 -3.75 20.44
C GLY A 276 -8.81 -4.15 19.31
N LEU A 277 -8.85 -3.36 18.23
CA LEU A 277 -9.67 -3.64 17.06
C LEU A 277 -8.99 -4.68 16.16
N SER A 278 -9.67 -5.80 15.90
CA SER A 278 -9.17 -6.86 15.03
C SER A 278 -8.95 -6.40 13.59
N GLY A 279 -9.81 -5.52 13.08
CA GLY A 279 -9.71 -4.99 11.73
C GLY A 279 -8.45 -4.16 11.42
N LEU A 280 -7.74 -3.71 12.44
CA LEU A 280 -6.44 -3.03 12.29
C LEU A 280 -5.25 -3.98 12.28
N LYS A 281 -5.44 -5.30 12.52
CA LYS A 281 -4.38 -6.31 12.59
C LYS A 281 -4.42 -7.23 11.39
N THR A 282 -4.09 -6.72 10.21
CA THR A 282 -4.15 -7.47 8.97
C THR A 282 -2.92 -7.21 8.10
N GLY A 283 -2.77 -7.94 7.01
CA GLY A 283 -1.64 -7.78 6.10
C GLY A 283 -1.35 -9.03 5.28
N SER A 284 -0.13 -9.13 4.78
CA SER A 284 0.36 -10.28 4.03
C SER A 284 1.48 -11.00 4.77
N CYS A 285 1.36 -12.31 4.93
CA CYS A 285 2.42 -13.12 5.53
C CYS A 285 3.52 -13.47 4.53
N ASN A 286 3.18 -13.62 3.25
CA ASN A 286 4.11 -13.89 2.17
C ASN A 286 3.52 -13.48 0.83
N VAL A 287 4.39 -13.15 -0.15
CA VAL A 287 4.00 -12.79 -1.51
C VAL A 287 4.77 -13.64 -2.50
N ILE A 288 4.05 -14.34 -3.38
CA ILE A 288 4.59 -15.06 -4.54
C ILE A 288 3.92 -14.49 -5.78
N THR A 289 4.69 -13.82 -6.65
CA THR A 289 4.17 -13.21 -7.87
C THR A 289 4.35 -14.13 -9.08
N LEU A 290 3.28 -14.27 -9.85
CA LEU A 290 3.25 -15.01 -11.10
C LEU A 290 3.77 -14.14 -12.26
N ASN A 291 4.63 -14.70 -13.12
CA ASN A 291 4.95 -14.12 -14.42
C ASN A 291 3.90 -14.58 -15.46
N LEU A 292 2.83 -13.79 -15.58
CA LEU A 292 1.68 -14.16 -16.43
C LEU A 292 2.04 -14.22 -17.91
N ASN A 293 2.95 -13.36 -18.40
CA ASN A 293 3.42 -13.43 -19.79
C ASN A 293 4.04 -14.80 -20.09
N ARG A 294 4.95 -15.26 -19.24
CA ARG A 294 5.61 -16.57 -19.40
C ARG A 294 4.62 -17.73 -19.24
N ILE A 295 3.72 -17.65 -18.27
CA ILE A 295 2.72 -18.70 -18.01
C ILE A 295 1.83 -18.90 -19.24
N ILE A 296 1.35 -17.82 -19.85
CA ILE A 296 0.50 -17.90 -21.05
C ILE A 296 1.29 -18.48 -22.23
N GLN A 297 2.52 -18.04 -22.46
CA GLN A 297 3.35 -18.57 -23.53
C GLN A 297 3.66 -20.06 -23.34
N ASN A 298 3.97 -20.48 -22.10
CA ASN A 298 4.16 -21.90 -21.79
C ASN A 298 2.89 -22.70 -22.00
N CYS A 299 1.72 -22.19 -21.62
CA CYS A 299 0.45 -22.84 -21.88
C CYS A 299 0.25 -23.12 -23.37
N TYR A 300 0.52 -22.14 -24.23
CA TYR A 300 0.41 -22.27 -25.67
C TYR A 300 1.43 -23.29 -26.23
N LYS A 301 2.67 -23.20 -25.82
CA LYS A 301 3.75 -24.09 -26.26
C LYS A 301 3.52 -25.54 -25.83
N GLU A 302 3.23 -25.80 -24.58
CA GLU A 302 3.11 -27.15 -24.02
C GLU A 302 1.84 -27.87 -24.49
N ASN A 303 0.77 -27.14 -24.79
CA ASN A 303 -0.48 -27.70 -25.32
C ASN A 303 -0.58 -27.62 -26.85
N ASN A 304 0.47 -27.18 -27.54
CA ASN A 304 0.50 -26.99 -29.01
C ASN A 304 -0.72 -26.14 -29.47
N LEU A 305 -1.02 -25.03 -28.78
CA LEU A 305 -2.12 -24.18 -29.14
C LEU A 305 -1.75 -23.27 -30.31
N ASP A 306 -2.73 -23.02 -31.18
CA ASP A 306 -2.57 -22.10 -32.29
C ASP A 306 -2.80 -20.65 -31.80
N ASN A 307 -1.79 -19.81 -31.86
CA ASN A 307 -1.86 -18.40 -31.48
C ASN A 307 -2.49 -17.50 -32.57
N THR A 308 -2.84 -18.05 -33.74
CA THR A 308 -3.61 -17.37 -34.78
C THR A 308 -5.13 -17.44 -34.52
N LEU A 309 -5.57 -18.36 -33.68
CA LEU A 309 -6.95 -18.48 -33.22
C LEU A 309 -7.21 -17.48 -32.10
N SER A 310 -8.48 -17.14 -31.91
CA SER A 310 -8.85 -16.28 -30.78
C SER A 310 -8.53 -16.97 -29.45
N TRP A 311 -8.07 -16.20 -28.46
CA TRP A 311 -7.75 -16.74 -27.13
C TRP A 311 -8.98 -17.38 -26.46
N GLN A 312 -10.19 -16.94 -26.82
CA GLN A 312 -11.44 -17.49 -26.29
C GLN A 312 -11.58 -18.99 -26.61
N GLU A 313 -11.16 -19.43 -27.77
CA GLU A 313 -11.17 -20.86 -28.15
C GLU A 313 -10.24 -21.69 -27.29
N ASN A 314 -9.21 -21.06 -26.71
CA ASN A 314 -8.26 -21.70 -25.82
C ASN A 314 -8.52 -21.40 -24.32
N SER A 315 -9.58 -20.68 -24.00
CA SER A 315 -9.84 -20.15 -22.63
C SER A 315 -9.89 -21.23 -21.54
N GLU A 316 -10.53 -22.38 -21.81
CA GLU A 316 -10.58 -23.49 -20.85
C GLU A 316 -9.19 -24.13 -20.64
N LYS A 317 -8.36 -24.21 -21.67
CA LYS A 317 -6.98 -24.72 -21.54
C LYS A 317 -6.10 -23.76 -20.76
N ILE A 318 -6.22 -22.45 -21.01
CA ILE A 318 -5.54 -21.40 -20.25
C ILE A 318 -5.93 -21.48 -18.77
N LYS A 319 -7.23 -21.59 -18.50
CA LYS A 319 -7.75 -21.71 -17.13
C LYS A 319 -7.18 -22.95 -16.42
N LEU A 320 -7.29 -24.13 -17.03
CA LEU A 320 -6.79 -25.38 -16.45
C LEU A 320 -5.29 -25.35 -16.23
N TYR A 321 -4.53 -24.77 -17.16
CA TYR A 321 -3.07 -24.62 -17.01
C TYR A 321 -2.72 -23.73 -15.82
N LEU A 322 -3.42 -22.61 -15.66
CA LEU A 322 -3.26 -21.70 -14.52
C LEU A 322 -3.65 -22.40 -13.20
N GLU A 323 -4.77 -23.11 -13.16
CA GLU A 323 -5.22 -23.87 -11.98
C GLU A 323 -4.16 -24.88 -11.52
N ASN A 324 -3.54 -25.62 -12.45
CA ASN A 324 -2.46 -26.55 -12.13
C ASN A 324 -1.23 -25.88 -11.50
N ILE A 325 -0.91 -24.66 -11.93
CA ILE A 325 0.16 -23.88 -11.30
C ILE A 325 -0.28 -23.44 -9.90
N LEU A 326 -1.50 -22.96 -9.75
CA LEU A 326 -2.02 -22.46 -8.49
C LEU A 326 -2.04 -23.53 -7.38
N GLU A 327 -2.36 -24.80 -7.70
CA GLU A 327 -2.37 -25.88 -6.70
C GLU A 327 -1.03 -25.97 -5.94
N ARG A 328 0.10 -25.91 -6.64
CA ARG A 328 1.39 -25.93 -5.97
C ARG A 328 1.75 -24.62 -5.26
N ILE A 329 1.26 -23.47 -5.77
CA ILE A 329 1.45 -22.17 -5.11
C ILE A 329 0.77 -22.15 -3.73
N TYR A 330 -0.43 -22.70 -3.61
CA TYR A 330 -1.11 -22.84 -2.31
C TYR A 330 -0.32 -23.70 -1.33
N MET A 331 0.31 -24.78 -1.80
CA MET A 331 1.20 -25.59 -0.96
C MET A 331 2.45 -24.81 -0.52
N TYR A 332 3.04 -24.00 -1.41
CA TYR A 332 4.18 -23.14 -1.07
C TYR A 332 3.81 -22.12 0.00
N HIS A 333 2.71 -21.43 -0.18
CA HIS A 333 2.21 -20.47 0.82
C HIS A 333 1.85 -21.12 2.15
N THR A 334 1.22 -22.29 2.11
CA THR A 334 0.87 -23.05 3.33
C THR A 334 2.13 -23.45 4.10
N ALA A 335 3.17 -23.90 3.41
CA ALA A 335 4.44 -24.23 4.04
C ALA A 335 5.11 -23.00 4.66
N TYR A 336 5.09 -21.84 3.96
CA TYR A 336 5.65 -20.61 4.52
C TYR A 336 4.90 -20.16 5.78
N LYS A 337 3.57 -20.12 5.73
CA LYS A 337 2.76 -19.71 6.89
C LYS A 337 2.87 -20.68 8.05
N THR A 338 3.08 -21.99 7.78
CA THR A 338 3.36 -22.99 8.80
C THR A 338 4.67 -22.71 9.53
N MET A 339 5.74 -22.29 8.79
CA MET A 339 6.98 -21.86 9.45
C MET A 339 6.76 -20.64 10.37
N LEU A 340 5.91 -19.69 9.97
CA LEU A 340 5.57 -18.56 10.84
C LEU A 340 4.85 -19.02 12.13
N TYR A 341 3.92 -19.96 12.05
CA TYR A 341 3.28 -20.54 13.23
C TYR A 341 4.29 -21.28 14.12
N GLU A 342 5.20 -22.07 13.55
CA GLU A 342 6.25 -22.75 14.31
C GLU A 342 7.17 -21.75 15.04
N LEU A 343 7.42 -20.56 14.46
CA LEU A 343 8.20 -19.48 15.10
C LEU A 343 7.39 -18.76 16.18
N GLU A 344 6.09 -18.52 15.94
CA GLU A 344 5.17 -17.91 16.89
C GLU A 344 5.05 -18.79 18.15
N ASP A 345 4.84 -20.11 18.00
CA ASP A 345 4.75 -21.09 19.09
C ASP A 345 6.03 -21.13 19.94
N LYS A 346 7.18 -20.81 19.35
CA LYS A 346 8.48 -20.70 20.04
C LYS A 346 8.74 -19.32 20.65
N GLY A 347 7.80 -18.36 20.53
CA GLY A 347 7.97 -16.99 20.99
C GLY A 347 8.97 -16.16 20.18
N MET A 348 9.34 -16.61 18.96
CA MET A 348 10.33 -15.93 18.10
C MET A 348 9.72 -14.80 17.25
N LEU A 349 8.39 -14.66 17.24
CA LEU A 349 7.68 -13.55 16.59
C LEU A 349 7.13 -12.62 17.68
N SER A 350 8.00 -11.81 18.26
CA SER A 350 7.69 -10.99 19.43
C SER A 350 6.54 -10.01 19.22
N ALA A 351 6.36 -9.46 18.01
CA ALA A 351 5.22 -8.60 17.70
C ALA A 351 3.87 -9.34 17.77
N SER A 352 3.83 -10.62 17.40
CA SER A 352 2.64 -11.46 17.51
C SER A 352 2.41 -11.89 18.96
N THR A 353 3.44 -12.35 19.64
CA THR A 353 3.39 -12.75 21.06
C THR A 353 2.94 -11.59 21.95
N ALA A 354 3.38 -10.35 21.65
CA ALA A 354 2.96 -9.15 22.35
C ALA A 354 1.56 -8.62 21.94
N GLY A 355 0.86 -9.26 21.01
CA GLY A 355 -0.50 -8.94 20.63
C GLY A 355 -0.67 -7.78 19.63
N TYR A 356 0.42 -7.26 19.04
CA TYR A 356 0.33 -6.19 18.04
C TYR A 356 -0.22 -6.68 16.70
N ILE A 357 -0.02 -7.96 16.37
CA ILE A 357 -0.49 -8.60 15.14
C ILE A 357 -0.97 -10.01 15.44
N CYS A 358 -1.79 -10.57 14.56
CA CYS A 358 -2.24 -11.96 14.59
C CYS A 358 -1.82 -12.65 13.29
N ILE A 359 -0.94 -13.64 13.34
CA ILE A 359 -0.46 -14.36 12.14
C ILE A 359 -1.62 -15.05 11.40
N GLN A 360 -2.64 -15.52 12.14
CA GLN A 360 -3.83 -16.13 11.54
C GLN A 360 -4.56 -15.19 10.57
N ASP A 361 -4.58 -13.89 10.87
CA ASP A 361 -5.32 -12.89 10.08
C ASP A 361 -4.56 -12.39 8.85
N LEU A 362 -3.28 -12.74 8.71
CA LEU A 362 -2.49 -12.40 7.54
C LEU A 362 -2.84 -13.26 6.33
N TYR A 363 -2.91 -12.64 5.16
CA TYR A 363 -3.12 -13.31 3.89
C TYR A 363 -1.81 -13.83 3.30
N SER A 364 -1.88 -14.95 2.60
CA SER A 364 -0.87 -15.41 1.65
C SER A 364 -1.22 -14.82 0.29
N THR A 365 -0.38 -13.94 -0.24
CA THR A 365 -0.72 -13.12 -1.40
C THR A 365 -0.14 -13.69 -2.69
N ILE A 366 -1.01 -13.95 -3.66
CA ILE A 366 -0.61 -14.28 -5.04
C ILE A 366 -0.45 -12.96 -5.80
N GLY A 367 0.78 -12.60 -6.11
CA GLY A 367 1.10 -11.41 -6.88
C GLY A 367 0.88 -11.62 -8.38
N LEU A 368 0.50 -10.56 -9.09
CA LEU A 368 0.29 -10.57 -10.53
C LEU A 368 1.24 -9.59 -11.22
N ASN A 369 1.93 -10.05 -12.27
CA ASN A 369 2.76 -9.20 -13.13
C ASN A 369 2.77 -9.75 -14.55
N GLY A 370 2.82 -8.87 -15.57
CA GLY A 370 2.91 -9.28 -16.96
C GLY A 370 1.57 -9.65 -17.62
N ILE A 371 0.42 -9.22 -17.08
CA ILE A 371 -0.90 -9.48 -17.68
C ILE A 371 -1.09 -8.72 -18.99
N ASN A 372 -0.59 -7.48 -19.06
CA ASN A 372 -0.63 -6.66 -20.28
C ASN A 372 0.17 -7.32 -21.40
N GLU A 373 1.36 -7.77 -21.05
CA GLU A 373 2.29 -8.43 -21.98
C GLU A 373 1.72 -9.78 -22.46
N ALA A 374 1.08 -10.52 -21.58
CA ALA A 374 0.35 -11.75 -21.95
C ALA A 374 -0.81 -11.47 -22.94
N ALA A 375 -1.56 -10.41 -22.69
CA ALA A 375 -2.64 -9.99 -23.60
C ALA A 375 -2.08 -9.55 -24.97
N MET A 376 -0.99 -8.79 -24.97
CA MET A 376 -0.32 -8.35 -26.20
C MET A 376 0.26 -9.52 -27.01
N TYR A 377 0.82 -10.53 -26.34
CA TYR A 377 1.28 -11.77 -26.98
C TYR A 377 0.14 -12.47 -27.73
N LEU A 378 -1.09 -12.39 -27.21
CA LEU A 378 -2.29 -12.94 -27.83
C LEU A 378 -2.94 -11.99 -28.85
N GLY A 379 -2.26 -10.90 -29.23
CA GLY A 379 -2.74 -9.93 -30.22
C GLY A 379 -3.79 -8.93 -29.72
N MET A 380 -4.03 -8.87 -28.42
CA MET A 380 -5.00 -7.92 -27.86
C MET A 380 -4.42 -6.51 -27.71
N ASN A 381 -5.30 -5.52 -27.85
CA ASN A 381 -4.99 -4.14 -27.50
C ASN A 381 -5.29 -3.89 -26.01
N VAL A 382 -4.28 -3.45 -25.25
CA VAL A 382 -4.40 -3.13 -23.82
C VAL A 382 -5.13 -1.79 -23.67
N SER A 383 -6.45 -1.83 -23.63
CA SER A 383 -7.32 -0.67 -23.46
C SER A 383 -8.68 -1.09 -22.90
N TYR A 384 -9.55 -0.12 -22.58
CA TYR A 384 -10.89 -0.43 -22.10
C TYR A 384 -11.77 -0.95 -23.25
N ASN A 385 -11.60 -2.22 -23.57
CA ASN A 385 -12.38 -2.96 -24.57
C ASN A 385 -12.76 -4.34 -24.02
N ASN A 386 -13.81 -4.91 -24.60
CA ASN A 386 -14.41 -6.16 -24.12
C ASN A 386 -13.45 -7.35 -24.16
N ASP A 387 -12.61 -7.45 -25.18
CA ASP A 387 -11.69 -8.57 -25.37
C ASP A 387 -10.64 -8.62 -24.26
N TYR A 388 -9.96 -7.51 -24.02
CA TYR A 388 -8.97 -7.36 -22.95
C TYR A 388 -9.58 -7.52 -21.55
N ILE A 389 -10.77 -6.92 -21.31
CA ILE A 389 -11.50 -7.05 -20.04
C ILE A 389 -11.81 -8.53 -19.75
N GLN A 390 -12.36 -9.25 -20.72
CA GLN A 390 -12.70 -10.67 -20.54
C GLN A 390 -11.46 -11.53 -20.28
N PHE A 391 -10.35 -11.28 -20.96
CA PHE A 391 -9.09 -11.97 -20.71
C PHE A 391 -8.59 -11.72 -19.28
N CYS A 392 -8.51 -10.47 -18.86
CA CYS A 392 -8.10 -10.13 -17.49
C CYS A 392 -9.02 -10.80 -16.45
N ARG A 393 -10.34 -10.78 -16.69
CA ARG A 393 -11.31 -11.41 -15.80
C ARG A 393 -11.20 -12.93 -15.79
N LEU A 394 -10.87 -13.58 -16.89
CA LEU A 394 -10.58 -15.02 -16.90
C LEU A 394 -9.46 -15.35 -15.92
N ILE A 395 -8.33 -14.63 -16.00
CA ILE A 395 -7.17 -14.86 -15.12
C ILE A 395 -7.53 -14.58 -13.66
N THR A 396 -8.05 -13.38 -13.38
CA THR A 396 -8.28 -12.94 -12.00
C THR A 396 -9.43 -13.69 -11.32
N SER A 397 -10.51 -14.06 -12.06
CA SER A 397 -11.58 -14.86 -11.50
C SER A 397 -11.17 -16.30 -11.24
N THR A 398 -10.31 -16.89 -12.09
CA THR A 398 -9.75 -18.22 -11.84
C THR A 398 -8.99 -18.23 -10.52
N ILE A 399 -8.12 -17.24 -10.30
CA ILE A 399 -7.35 -17.14 -9.05
C ILE A 399 -8.27 -16.87 -7.86
N LYS A 400 -9.25 -15.96 -7.98
CA LYS A 400 -10.22 -15.67 -6.91
C LYS A 400 -11.02 -16.90 -6.48
N ASN A 401 -11.50 -17.68 -7.44
CA ASN A 401 -12.25 -18.90 -7.14
C ASN A 401 -11.38 -19.93 -6.42
N LYS A 402 -10.13 -20.11 -6.87
CA LYS A 402 -9.17 -21.00 -6.21
C LYS A 402 -8.76 -20.48 -4.84
N ASN A 403 -8.56 -19.16 -4.66
CA ASN A 403 -8.35 -18.54 -3.35
C ASN A 403 -9.48 -18.88 -2.37
N LYS A 404 -10.73 -18.77 -2.83
CA LYS A 404 -11.92 -19.11 -2.02
C LYS A 404 -11.97 -20.60 -1.67
N GLU A 405 -11.64 -21.47 -2.61
CA GLU A 405 -11.61 -22.93 -2.42
C GLU A 405 -10.58 -23.35 -1.38
N HIS A 406 -9.36 -22.76 -1.43
CA HIS A 406 -8.25 -23.12 -0.56
C HIS A 406 -8.24 -22.38 0.79
N SER A 407 -8.98 -21.25 0.89
CA SER A 407 -9.01 -20.46 2.13
C SER A 407 -9.72 -21.19 3.26
N THR A 408 -9.07 -21.15 4.43
CA THR A 408 -9.60 -21.65 5.69
C THR A 408 -9.44 -20.57 6.76
N LYS A 409 -9.97 -20.80 7.95
CA LYS A 409 -9.74 -19.87 9.09
C LYS A 409 -8.24 -19.67 9.37
N LYS A 410 -7.42 -20.71 9.20
CA LYS A 410 -5.97 -20.69 9.49
C LYS A 410 -5.13 -20.18 8.32
N PHE A 411 -5.54 -20.45 7.09
CA PHE A 411 -4.83 -20.08 5.87
C PHE A 411 -5.77 -19.26 4.99
N LYS A 412 -5.49 -17.98 4.84
CA LYS A 412 -6.25 -17.04 4.01
C LYS A 412 -5.41 -16.69 2.79
N PHE A 413 -6.05 -16.64 1.62
CA PHE A 413 -5.39 -16.31 0.34
C PHE A 413 -6.06 -15.12 -0.30
N ASN A 414 -5.28 -14.29 -0.97
CA ASN A 414 -5.74 -13.21 -1.82
C ASN A 414 -4.80 -13.02 -3.02
N GLN A 415 -5.21 -12.21 -3.97
CA GLN A 415 -4.40 -11.85 -5.13
C GLN A 415 -4.28 -10.33 -5.26
N GLU A 416 -3.14 -9.85 -5.72
CA GLU A 416 -2.82 -8.43 -5.79
C GLU A 416 -1.87 -8.13 -6.94
N PHE A 417 -2.04 -6.98 -7.59
CA PHE A 417 -0.97 -6.40 -8.40
C PHE A 417 0.09 -5.79 -7.50
N VAL A 418 1.05 -6.60 -7.09
CA VAL A 418 2.09 -6.21 -6.14
C VAL A 418 2.99 -5.14 -6.74
N PRO A 419 3.20 -4.01 -6.03
CA PRO A 419 4.07 -2.94 -6.49
C PRO A 419 5.54 -3.29 -6.28
N ALA A 420 6.10 -4.13 -7.15
CA ALA A 420 7.50 -4.54 -7.08
C ALA A 420 8.38 -3.65 -7.95
N GLU A 421 9.27 -2.86 -7.33
CA GLU A 421 10.14 -1.90 -8.03
C GLU A 421 11.02 -2.56 -9.11
N SER A 422 11.60 -3.71 -8.80
CA SER A 422 12.56 -4.38 -9.67
C SER A 422 11.98 -5.58 -10.43
N LEU A 423 10.87 -6.18 -9.98
CA LEU A 423 10.36 -7.43 -10.56
C LEU A 423 9.91 -7.26 -12.01
N GLY A 424 9.23 -6.15 -12.33
CA GLY A 424 8.81 -5.90 -13.71
C GLY A 424 9.99 -5.86 -14.68
N ILE A 425 11.12 -5.27 -14.27
CA ILE A 425 12.37 -5.24 -15.05
C ILE A 425 12.94 -6.67 -15.17
N LYS A 426 13.04 -7.39 -14.05
CA LYS A 426 13.56 -8.75 -14.04
C LYS A 426 12.75 -9.68 -14.95
N ASN A 427 11.42 -9.65 -14.85
CA ASN A 427 10.56 -10.48 -15.69
C ASN A 427 10.76 -10.18 -17.18
N PHE A 428 10.86 -8.90 -17.54
CA PHE A 428 11.14 -8.51 -18.94
C PHE A 428 12.52 -9.01 -19.41
N ASP A 429 13.56 -8.81 -18.59
CA ASP A 429 14.92 -9.21 -18.94
C ASP A 429 15.06 -10.74 -19.03
N TRP A 430 14.46 -11.49 -18.10
CA TRP A 430 14.45 -12.95 -18.12
C TRP A 430 13.71 -13.51 -19.34
N ASP A 431 12.48 -13.01 -19.60
CA ASP A 431 11.70 -13.47 -20.75
C ASP A 431 12.45 -13.19 -22.04
N LYS A 432 13.00 -11.99 -22.21
CA LYS A 432 13.77 -11.60 -23.38
C LYS A 432 15.03 -12.45 -23.56
N SER A 433 15.82 -12.67 -22.50
CA SER A 433 17.08 -13.42 -22.57
C SER A 433 16.87 -14.92 -22.79
N GLU A 434 15.74 -15.46 -22.38
CA GLU A 434 15.39 -16.87 -22.50
C GLU A 434 14.51 -17.19 -23.73
N GLY A 435 14.33 -16.20 -24.62
CA GLY A 435 13.66 -16.38 -25.91
C GLY A 435 12.13 -16.42 -25.86
N TYR A 436 11.53 -15.94 -24.77
CA TYR A 436 10.10 -15.66 -24.73
C TYR A 436 9.80 -14.37 -25.48
N TRP A 437 8.60 -14.29 -26.02
CA TRP A 437 8.14 -13.06 -26.65
C TRP A 437 7.99 -11.93 -25.62
N VAL A 438 8.46 -10.76 -25.97
CA VAL A 438 8.28 -9.51 -25.22
C VAL A 438 7.86 -8.39 -26.19
N PRO A 439 7.13 -7.36 -25.75
CA PRO A 439 6.80 -6.23 -26.60
C PRO A 439 8.05 -5.50 -27.14
N GLU A 440 8.02 -5.12 -28.42
CA GLU A 440 9.12 -4.40 -29.11
C GLU A 440 8.88 -2.89 -29.19
N ASP A 441 8.14 -2.31 -28.26
CA ASP A 441 7.76 -0.90 -28.21
C ASP A 441 8.72 0.00 -27.41
N GLY A 442 9.89 -0.53 -27.09
CA GLY A 442 10.92 0.20 -26.32
C GLY A 442 10.77 0.13 -24.80
N ARG A 443 9.75 -0.56 -24.28
CA ARG A 443 9.65 -0.78 -22.83
C ARG A 443 10.79 -1.67 -22.33
N VAL A 444 11.08 -1.54 -21.03
CA VAL A 444 12.15 -2.30 -20.33
C VAL A 444 11.62 -3.02 -19.09
N LEU A 445 10.32 -3.10 -18.93
CA LEU A 445 9.69 -3.72 -17.76
C LEU A 445 8.24 -4.10 -18.04
N TYR A 446 7.72 -5.03 -17.24
CA TYR A 446 6.31 -5.38 -17.17
C TYR A 446 5.57 -4.51 -16.16
N ASN A 447 4.37 -4.12 -16.49
CA ASN A 447 3.53 -3.27 -15.64
C ASN A 447 2.83 -4.08 -14.52
N SER A 448 2.56 -3.39 -13.41
CA SER A 448 1.70 -3.89 -12.31
C SER A 448 0.37 -3.13 -12.29
N TYR A 449 -0.23 -2.92 -13.47
CA TYR A 449 -1.49 -2.21 -13.70
C TYR A 449 -2.27 -2.89 -14.81
N PHE A 450 -3.59 -2.61 -14.88
CA PHE A 450 -4.41 -3.02 -16.01
C PHE A 450 -4.27 -2.12 -17.24
N TYR A 451 -3.60 -0.99 -17.14
CA TYR A 451 -3.28 -0.13 -18.27
C TYR A 451 -1.80 -0.19 -18.61
N ASP A 452 -1.47 0.14 -19.83
CA ASP A 452 -0.08 0.34 -20.22
C ASP A 452 0.41 1.71 -19.75
N ALA A 453 1.46 1.73 -18.92
CA ALA A 453 2.04 2.97 -18.42
C ALA A 453 2.78 3.76 -19.49
N HIS A 454 3.11 3.13 -20.62
CA HIS A 454 3.79 3.74 -21.77
C HIS A 454 2.82 4.31 -22.82
N ASP A 455 1.53 3.99 -22.70
CA ASP A 455 0.51 4.45 -23.63
C ASP A 455 -0.07 5.80 -23.19
N ASN A 456 -0.56 6.55 -24.19
CA ASN A 456 -1.23 7.86 -24.01
C ASN A 456 -2.69 7.70 -23.54
N THR A 457 -2.94 6.71 -22.69
CA THR A 457 -4.26 6.45 -22.10
C THR A 457 -4.66 7.59 -21.17
N THR A 458 -5.86 8.12 -21.34
CA THR A 458 -6.37 9.20 -20.48
C THR A 458 -6.50 8.76 -19.03
N ILE A 459 -6.45 9.71 -18.07
CA ILE A 459 -6.66 9.37 -16.65
C ILE A 459 -8.03 8.71 -16.41
N PHE A 460 -9.04 9.10 -17.19
CA PHE A 460 -10.39 8.54 -17.08
C PHE A 460 -10.46 7.08 -17.56
N ASP A 461 -9.75 6.74 -18.65
CA ASP A 461 -9.67 5.36 -19.12
C ASP A 461 -8.81 4.50 -18.19
N LYS A 462 -7.73 5.07 -17.62
CA LYS A 462 -6.99 4.40 -16.53
C LYS A 462 -7.87 4.09 -15.34
N MET A 463 -8.74 5.01 -14.93
CA MET A 463 -9.69 4.81 -13.84
C MET A 463 -10.76 3.77 -14.20
N LYS A 464 -11.27 3.71 -15.44
CA LYS A 464 -12.17 2.64 -15.90
C LYS A 464 -11.51 1.28 -15.84
N LEU A 465 -10.26 1.16 -16.33
CA LEU A 465 -9.47 -0.08 -16.25
C LEU A 465 -9.15 -0.51 -14.81
N HIS A 466 -9.27 0.41 -13.84
CA HIS A 466 -9.17 0.14 -12.41
C HIS A 466 -10.53 0.24 -11.71
N GLY A 467 -11.61 0.27 -12.48
CA GLY A 467 -12.98 0.33 -12.00
C GLY A 467 -13.51 -1.05 -11.56
N LYS A 468 -14.75 -1.05 -11.09
CA LYS A 468 -15.42 -2.23 -10.52
C LYS A 468 -15.39 -3.44 -11.45
N GLU A 469 -15.62 -3.24 -12.74
CA GLU A 469 -15.65 -4.32 -13.74
C GLU A 469 -14.34 -5.13 -13.77
N MET A 470 -13.19 -4.47 -13.60
CA MET A 470 -11.89 -5.12 -13.58
C MET A 470 -11.49 -5.61 -12.19
N THR A 471 -11.86 -4.86 -11.14
CA THR A 471 -11.35 -5.08 -9.78
C THR A 471 -12.26 -5.94 -8.90
N GLU A 472 -13.52 -6.19 -9.28
CA GLU A 472 -14.42 -7.05 -8.50
C GLU A 472 -13.95 -8.51 -8.38
N THR A 473 -13.09 -8.94 -9.30
CA THR A 473 -12.43 -10.27 -9.26
C THR A 473 -11.11 -10.27 -8.47
N LEU A 474 -10.61 -9.10 -8.05
CA LEU A 474 -9.42 -8.98 -7.19
C LEU A 474 -9.83 -8.88 -5.73
N ASP A 475 -9.35 -9.79 -4.92
CA ASP A 475 -9.58 -9.81 -3.46
C ASP A 475 -8.48 -9.08 -2.65
N GLY A 476 -7.33 -8.80 -3.26
CA GLY A 476 -6.23 -8.03 -2.65
C GLY A 476 -6.09 -6.59 -3.16
N GLY A 477 -6.49 -6.33 -4.41
CA GLY A 477 -6.55 -4.98 -4.96
C GLY A 477 -5.46 -4.61 -5.97
N VAL A 478 -5.58 -3.40 -6.48
CA VAL A 478 -4.64 -2.76 -7.42
C VAL A 478 -4.68 -1.25 -7.24
N GLY A 479 -3.53 -0.57 -7.31
CA GLY A 479 -3.47 0.88 -7.21
C GLY A 479 -3.46 1.55 -8.60
N CYS A 480 -4.28 2.58 -8.79
CA CYS A 480 -4.31 3.38 -10.00
C CYS A 480 -3.43 4.63 -9.81
N HIS A 481 -2.35 4.74 -10.59
CA HIS A 481 -1.48 5.91 -10.57
C HIS A 481 -1.84 6.88 -11.71
N LEU A 482 -2.31 8.05 -11.35
CA LEU A 482 -2.73 9.09 -12.28
C LEU A 482 -1.62 10.14 -12.41
N ASN A 483 -0.84 10.07 -13.49
CA ASN A 483 0.23 11.03 -13.75
C ASN A 483 -0.35 12.32 -14.30
N LEU A 484 -0.17 13.42 -13.57
CA LEU A 484 -0.59 14.76 -13.96
C LEU A 484 0.63 15.67 -14.13
N ASP A 485 0.60 16.52 -15.15
CA ASP A 485 1.66 17.50 -15.41
C ASP A 485 1.62 18.67 -14.41
N GLU A 486 0.43 19.03 -13.96
CA GLU A 486 0.20 20.12 -13.02
C GLU A 486 -0.89 19.81 -11.99
N TYR A 487 -0.93 20.60 -10.92
CA TYR A 487 -2.00 20.53 -9.92
C TYR A 487 -3.30 21.09 -10.49
N LEU A 488 -4.40 20.44 -10.16
CA LEU A 488 -5.75 20.83 -10.56
C LEU A 488 -6.39 21.70 -9.48
N THR A 489 -7.48 22.37 -9.85
CA THR A 489 -8.32 23.09 -8.88
C THR A 489 -9.09 22.09 -7.99
N GLN A 490 -9.49 22.53 -6.79
CA GLN A 490 -10.33 21.73 -5.89
C GLN A 490 -11.59 21.19 -6.61
N LYS A 491 -12.27 22.03 -7.42
CA LYS A 491 -13.46 21.61 -8.17
C LYS A 491 -13.19 20.48 -9.15
N GLN A 492 -12.04 20.50 -9.83
CA GLN A 492 -11.65 19.42 -10.75
C GLN A 492 -11.35 18.14 -9.99
N TYR A 493 -10.66 18.21 -8.83
CA TYR A 493 -10.44 17.03 -7.99
C TYR A 493 -11.74 16.44 -7.45
N VAL A 494 -12.71 17.27 -7.05
CA VAL A 494 -14.05 16.80 -6.66
C VAL A 494 -14.68 15.96 -7.77
N LYS A 495 -14.66 16.48 -9.00
CA LYS A 495 -15.19 15.77 -10.19
C LYS A 495 -14.48 14.43 -10.44
N ILE A 496 -13.16 14.38 -10.25
CA ILE A 496 -12.41 13.13 -10.41
C ILE A 496 -12.77 12.13 -9.30
N ILE A 497 -12.94 12.57 -8.06
CA ILE A 497 -13.39 11.71 -6.96
C ILE A 497 -14.80 11.15 -7.23
N GLU A 498 -15.73 11.99 -7.68
CA GLU A 498 -17.08 11.55 -8.10
C GLU A 498 -17.01 10.55 -9.26
N TYR A 499 -16.14 10.80 -10.24
CA TYR A 499 -15.91 9.87 -11.34
C TYR A 499 -15.33 8.54 -10.85
N ALA A 500 -14.41 8.55 -9.87
CA ALA A 500 -13.86 7.35 -9.26
C ALA A 500 -14.96 6.49 -8.65
N VAL A 501 -15.90 7.10 -7.90
CA VAL A 501 -17.07 6.39 -7.35
C VAL A 501 -17.91 5.79 -8.46
N LYS A 502 -18.24 6.57 -9.49
CA LYS A 502 -19.08 6.14 -10.62
C LYS A 502 -18.52 4.93 -11.37
N VAL A 503 -17.20 4.88 -11.60
CA VAL A 503 -16.56 3.75 -12.28
C VAL A 503 -16.11 2.64 -11.33
N GLY A 504 -16.15 2.88 -10.00
CA GLY A 504 -15.70 1.95 -8.98
C GLY A 504 -14.18 1.83 -8.87
N CYS A 505 -13.43 2.88 -9.23
CA CYS A 505 -11.98 2.95 -9.02
C CYS A 505 -11.70 3.22 -7.53
N SER A 506 -11.46 2.16 -6.78
CA SER A 506 -11.43 2.20 -5.31
C SER A 506 -10.10 2.68 -4.71
N TYR A 507 -8.97 2.59 -5.42
CA TYR A 507 -7.67 2.96 -4.86
C TYR A 507 -6.80 3.67 -5.89
N PHE A 508 -6.56 4.96 -5.69
CA PHE A 508 -5.79 5.77 -6.62
C PHE A 508 -4.96 6.85 -5.94
N CYS A 509 -3.99 7.38 -6.65
CA CYS A 509 -3.26 8.58 -6.25
C CYS A 509 -2.89 9.41 -7.48
N PHE A 510 -2.65 10.71 -7.25
CA PHE A 510 -2.07 11.57 -8.26
C PHE A 510 -0.54 11.58 -8.09
N ASN A 511 0.15 11.43 -9.21
CA ASN A 511 1.60 11.51 -9.27
C ASN A 511 1.99 12.76 -10.06
N ILE A 512 2.41 13.77 -9.32
CA ILE A 512 2.88 15.05 -9.85
C ILE A 512 4.32 15.21 -9.42
N PRO A 513 5.28 15.50 -10.33
CA PRO A 513 6.68 15.65 -9.96
C PRO A 513 6.91 16.79 -8.97
N ASN A 514 7.62 16.52 -7.88
CA ASN A 514 8.18 17.54 -6.99
C ASN A 514 9.63 17.81 -7.40
N CYS A 515 10.09 19.04 -7.23
CA CYS A 515 11.43 19.45 -7.65
C CYS A 515 12.23 20.07 -6.51
N GLN A 516 13.51 19.70 -6.43
CA GLN A 516 14.47 20.28 -5.50
C GLN A 516 15.69 20.79 -6.26
N CYS A 517 16.03 22.07 -6.08
CA CYS A 517 17.24 22.66 -6.60
C CYS A 517 18.44 22.42 -5.68
N SER A 518 19.64 22.37 -6.24
CA SER A 518 20.91 22.31 -5.48
C SER A 518 21.10 23.46 -4.47
N CYS A 519 20.42 24.60 -4.65
CA CYS A 519 20.42 25.72 -3.70
C CYS A 519 19.50 25.49 -2.48
N GLY A 520 18.83 24.32 -2.36
CA GLY A 520 17.88 23.98 -1.31
C GLY A 520 16.44 24.43 -1.55
N TYR A 521 16.13 25.11 -2.66
CA TYR A 521 14.74 25.45 -3.01
C TYR A 521 13.94 24.20 -3.37
N ILE A 522 12.79 24.00 -2.73
CA ILE A 522 11.87 22.88 -2.99
C ILE A 522 10.54 23.45 -3.47
N THR A 523 9.97 22.83 -4.48
CA THR A 523 8.65 23.16 -5.01
C THR A 523 7.88 21.89 -5.39
N LYS A 524 6.55 21.98 -5.31
CA LYS A 524 5.62 20.94 -5.76
C LYS A 524 5.25 21.09 -7.24
N HIS A 525 5.83 22.04 -7.95
CA HIS A 525 5.63 22.24 -9.36
C HIS A 525 6.78 21.60 -10.16
N ASN A 526 6.46 21.06 -11.32
CA ASN A 526 7.46 20.57 -12.25
C ASN A 526 8.17 21.78 -12.88
N ILE A 527 9.46 21.92 -12.60
CA ILE A 527 10.30 23.02 -13.09
C ILE A 527 11.59 22.50 -13.69
N ASP A 528 12.07 23.17 -14.72
CA ASP A 528 13.38 22.89 -15.33
C ASP A 528 14.47 23.90 -14.90
N LYS A 529 14.06 25.08 -14.39
CA LYS A 529 14.97 26.10 -13.82
C LYS A 529 14.48 26.56 -12.47
N CYS A 530 15.39 26.74 -11.55
CA CYS A 530 15.09 27.21 -10.21
C CYS A 530 14.70 28.70 -10.23
N PRO A 531 13.51 29.07 -9.73
CA PRO A 531 13.10 30.49 -9.69
C PRO A 531 13.91 31.31 -8.66
N LYS A 532 14.58 30.64 -7.71
CA LYS A 532 15.39 31.31 -6.66
C LYS A 532 16.80 31.65 -7.12
N CYS A 533 17.47 30.76 -7.85
CA CYS A 533 18.89 30.95 -8.21
C CYS A 533 19.18 30.80 -9.71
N GLY A 534 18.18 30.52 -10.55
CA GLY A 534 18.33 30.36 -12.00
C GLY A 534 19.02 29.08 -12.47
N SER A 535 19.45 28.20 -11.53
CA SER A 535 20.13 26.95 -11.87
C SER A 535 19.17 25.94 -12.50
N ASP A 536 19.69 25.14 -13.43
CA ASP A 536 19.04 23.98 -14.05
C ASP A 536 19.36 22.67 -13.31
N ASN A 537 20.20 22.73 -12.25
CA ASN A 537 20.51 21.57 -11.43
C ASN A 537 19.33 21.22 -10.50
N ILE A 538 18.28 20.66 -11.11
CA ILE A 538 17.04 20.26 -10.47
C ILE A 538 17.02 18.74 -10.28
N THR A 539 16.68 18.28 -9.08
CA THR A 539 16.37 16.89 -8.82
C THR A 539 14.85 16.73 -8.79
N LYS A 540 14.30 15.93 -9.69
CA LYS A 540 12.88 15.58 -9.73
C LYS A 540 12.62 14.40 -8.80
N TYR A 541 11.49 14.46 -8.09
CA TYR A 541 10.99 13.41 -7.21
C TYR A 541 9.62 13.00 -7.70
N THR A 542 9.45 11.74 -7.99
CA THR A 542 8.15 11.16 -8.36
C THR A 542 7.89 9.91 -7.52
N ARG A 543 6.68 9.39 -7.57
CA ARG A 543 6.41 8.06 -7.03
C ARG A 543 7.07 7.03 -7.93
N VAL A 544 7.97 6.21 -7.36
CA VAL A 544 8.52 5.06 -8.09
C VAL A 544 7.40 4.05 -8.33
N ILE A 545 6.72 3.67 -7.28
CA ILE A 545 5.48 2.92 -7.28
C ILE A 545 4.53 3.41 -6.19
N GLY A 546 4.89 3.33 -4.92
CA GLY A 546 4.04 3.67 -3.77
C GLY A 546 4.44 4.95 -3.03
N TYR A 547 5.68 5.41 -3.16
CA TYR A 547 6.24 6.52 -2.40
C TYR A 547 7.20 7.38 -3.23
N LEU A 548 7.42 8.61 -2.77
CA LEU A 548 8.28 9.59 -3.45
C LEU A 548 9.76 9.24 -3.28
N ARG A 549 10.49 9.24 -4.39
CA ARG A 549 11.95 9.11 -4.42
C ARG A 549 12.57 10.04 -5.46
N PRO A 550 13.85 10.43 -5.28
CA PRO A 550 14.58 11.13 -6.34
C PRO A 550 14.68 10.22 -7.57
N THR A 551 14.33 10.71 -8.76
CA THR A 551 14.40 9.93 -10.00
C THR A 551 15.82 9.41 -10.27
N LYS A 552 16.84 10.17 -9.85
CA LYS A 552 18.26 9.77 -9.95
C LYS A 552 18.61 8.51 -9.11
N SER A 553 17.81 8.20 -8.07
CA SER A 553 18.02 7.01 -7.23
C SER A 553 17.26 5.78 -7.70
N PHE A 554 16.50 5.88 -8.78
CA PHE A 554 15.82 4.75 -9.40
C PHE A 554 16.84 3.79 -10.03
N SER A 555 16.49 2.52 -10.14
CA SER A 555 17.26 1.58 -10.97
C SER A 555 17.29 2.05 -12.42
N LYS A 556 18.29 1.63 -13.20
CA LYS A 556 18.43 2.04 -14.60
C LYS A 556 17.15 1.82 -15.41
N GLY A 557 16.50 0.66 -15.26
CA GLY A 557 15.24 0.37 -15.95
C GLY A 557 14.10 1.29 -15.51
N ARG A 558 14.02 1.63 -14.22
CA ARG A 558 13.02 2.59 -13.72
C ARG A 558 13.28 4.03 -14.15
N GLN A 559 14.54 4.42 -14.36
CA GLN A 559 14.87 5.73 -14.94
C GLN A 559 14.45 5.82 -16.42
N ILE A 560 14.54 4.70 -17.17
CA ILE A 560 14.04 4.63 -18.55
C ILE A 560 12.52 4.74 -18.56
N GLU A 561 11.83 3.95 -17.71
CA GLU A 561 10.38 3.96 -17.58
C GLU A 561 9.87 5.35 -17.18
N GLU A 562 10.50 6.02 -16.22
CA GLU A 562 10.10 7.36 -15.79
C GLU A 562 10.15 8.38 -16.93
N LYS A 563 11.15 8.30 -17.80
CA LYS A 563 11.25 9.17 -18.99
C LYS A 563 10.20 8.88 -20.04
N GLN A 564 9.65 7.68 -20.06
CA GLN A 564 8.60 7.24 -20.99
C GLN A 564 7.19 7.50 -20.44
N ARG A 565 7.07 7.93 -19.16
CA ARG A 565 5.77 8.21 -18.55
C ARG A 565 5.07 9.36 -19.25
N THR A 566 3.82 9.13 -19.59
CA THR A 566 2.94 10.20 -20.08
C THR A 566 2.28 10.90 -18.91
N TYR A 567 2.45 12.22 -18.85
CA TYR A 567 1.79 13.10 -17.88
C TYR A 567 0.62 13.78 -18.55
N THR A 568 -0.58 13.58 -18.02
CA THR A 568 -1.81 14.12 -18.61
C THR A 568 -1.98 15.59 -18.23
N LYS A 569 -2.23 16.43 -19.23
CA LYS A 569 -2.66 17.82 -19.05
C LYS A 569 -4.18 17.88 -19.13
N ILE A 570 -4.84 18.44 -18.13
CA ILE A 570 -6.30 18.58 -18.10
C ILE A 570 -6.65 20.04 -18.40
N GLU A 571 -7.27 20.27 -19.53
CA GLU A 571 -7.77 21.62 -19.90
C GLU A 571 -9.02 21.98 -19.09
N ASN A 572 -9.22 23.31 -18.86
CA ASN A 572 -10.32 23.83 -18.04
C ASN A 572 -11.74 23.43 -18.53
N ASN A 573 -11.88 22.96 -19.76
CA ASN A 573 -13.16 22.57 -20.37
C ASN A 573 -13.39 21.04 -20.39
N THR A 574 -12.57 20.26 -19.70
CA THR A 574 -12.66 18.78 -19.72
C THR A 574 -13.77 18.23 -18.80
N PHE A 575 -14.41 19.08 -17.98
CA PHE A 575 -15.45 18.70 -17.01
C PHE A 575 -16.77 19.45 -17.22
#